data_269b6568cb2692a22168ee99d4f0e47f
#
_entry.id   269b6568cb2692a22168ee99d4f0e47f
#
_cell.length_a   1.000
_cell.length_b   1.000
_cell.length_c   1.000
_cell.angle_alpha   90.00
_cell.angle_beta   90.00
_cell.angle_gamma   90.00
#
_symmetry.space_group_name_H-M   'P 1'
#
loop_
_entity.id
_entity.type
_entity.pdbx_description
1 polymer ?
#
loop_
_entity_poly.entity_id
_entity_poly.type
_entity_poly.pdbx_seq_one_letter_code
_entity_poly.pdbx_strand_id
1 'polypeptide(L)'
;MNKILPKEIKNIYQGHPIAFWGFIAFLALMTWRSIVHLAYQEYGLHQIANFNLISGDPDPMPVIYLFFSLWGLAQVIFCLFCWVVVFRYKELISLMYILFISEWTIRLIIYPLTDLGLANDELYSNGMTPGADFAPFVLIALIGLLLLSIKESKSLRS
;
A
#
# COMPACT_ATOMS: atom_id res chain seq x y z
N MET A 1 10.44 0.16 -21.51
CA MET A 1 10.58 1.45 -20.82
C MET A 1 9.41 2.40 -21.10
N ASN A 2 8.92 2.47 -22.32
CA ASN A 2 7.83 3.40 -22.71
C ASN A 2 6.45 3.16 -22.05
N LYS A 3 6.20 1.97 -21.47
CA LYS A 3 4.93 1.64 -20.79
C LYS A 3 4.89 1.98 -19.30
N ILE A 4 6.04 2.18 -18.68
CA ILE A 4 6.14 2.56 -17.27
C ILE A 4 6.24 4.09 -17.16
N LEU A 5 7.03 4.71 -18.03
CA LEU A 5 7.25 6.14 -18.11
C LEU A 5 7.08 6.61 -19.56
N PRO A 6 5.84 6.81 -20.02
CA PRO A 6 5.57 7.31 -21.36
C PRO A 6 6.04 8.76 -21.50
N LYS A 7 6.52 9.14 -22.72
CA LYS A 7 6.92 10.52 -23.03
C LYS A 7 5.73 11.46 -23.08
N GLU A 8 4.60 10.96 -23.58
CA GLU A 8 3.31 11.66 -23.62
C GLU A 8 2.30 10.82 -22.86
N ILE A 9 1.57 11.42 -21.95
CA ILE A 9 0.61 10.71 -21.09
C ILE A 9 -0.78 10.85 -21.68
N LYS A 10 -1.39 9.72 -22.03
CA LYS A 10 -2.77 9.63 -22.52
C LYS A 10 -3.67 8.99 -21.45
N ASN A 11 -4.97 9.32 -21.49
CA ASN A 11 -5.94 8.70 -20.58
C ASN A 11 -6.48 7.37 -21.15
N ILE A 12 -5.57 6.52 -21.67
CA ILE A 12 -5.89 5.21 -22.25
C ILE A 12 -5.06 4.16 -21.54
N TYR A 13 -5.73 3.16 -20.95
CA TYR A 13 -5.05 2.02 -20.36
C TYR A 13 -4.72 0.99 -21.43
N GLN A 14 -3.45 0.66 -21.60
CA GLN A 14 -2.96 -0.27 -22.63
C GLN A 14 -2.68 -1.69 -22.09
N GLY A 15 -2.72 -1.88 -20.79
CA GLY A 15 -2.48 -3.18 -20.14
C GLY A 15 -3.71 -4.08 -20.15
N HIS A 16 -3.58 -5.26 -19.53
CA HIS A 16 -4.68 -6.22 -19.41
C HIS A 16 -5.78 -5.69 -18.47
N PRO A 17 -7.10 -5.84 -18.79
CA PRO A 17 -8.20 -5.33 -17.96
C PRO A 17 -8.18 -5.82 -16.51
N ILE A 18 -7.76 -7.06 -16.26
CA ILE A 18 -7.62 -7.62 -14.90
C ILE A 18 -6.67 -6.76 -14.06
N ALA A 19 -5.56 -6.28 -14.64
CA ALA A 19 -4.64 -5.42 -13.92
C ALA A 19 -5.26 -4.04 -13.62
N PHE A 20 -6.08 -3.50 -14.50
CA PHE A 20 -6.79 -2.25 -14.23
C PHE A 20 -7.75 -2.37 -13.05
N TRP A 21 -8.62 -3.37 -13.08
CA TRP A 21 -9.59 -3.58 -12.01
C TRP A 21 -8.94 -4.06 -10.72
N GLY A 22 -7.89 -4.88 -10.80
CA GLY A 22 -7.07 -5.27 -9.66
C GLY A 22 -6.42 -4.07 -8.98
N PHE A 23 -5.93 -3.08 -9.76
CA PHE A 23 -5.41 -1.84 -9.21
C PHE A 23 -6.49 -1.05 -8.46
N ILE A 24 -7.68 -0.90 -9.06
CA ILE A 24 -8.80 -0.18 -8.42
C ILE A 24 -9.20 -0.86 -7.10
N ALA A 25 -9.35 -2.18 -7.09
CA ALA A 25 -9.72 -2.92 -5.88
C ALA A 25 -8.66 -2.77 -4.78
N PHE A 26 -7.38 -2.89 -5.14
CA PHE A 26 -6.27 -2.70 -4.21
C PHE A 26 -6.20 -1.25 -3.70
N LEU A 27 -6.36 -0.26 -4.59
CA LEU A 27 -6.36 1.16 -4.23
C LEU A 27 -7.51 1.51 -3.28
N ALA A 28 -8.71 0.95 -3.51
CA ALA A 28 -9.85 1.14 -2.61
C ALA A 28 -9.57 0.57 -1.20
N LEU A 29 -8.98 -0.63 -1.13
CA LEU A 29 -8.55 -1.23 0.14
C LEU A 29 -7.50 -0.36 0.85
N MET A 30 -6.48 0.11 0.11
CA MET A 30 -5.44 0.98 0.67
C MET A 30 -5.99 2.33 1.12
N THR A 31 -6.95 2.89 0.39
CA THR A 31 -7.61 4.15 0.78
C THR A 31 -8.38 3.98 2.09
N TRP A 32 -9.18 2.92 2.20
CA TRP A 32 -9.89 2.61 3.45
C TRP A 32 -8.92 2.44 4.63
N ARG A 33 -7.90 1.62 4.46
CA ARG A 33 -6.87 1.41 5.50
C ARG A 33 -6.22 2.72 5.92
N SER A 34 -5.86 3.57 4.96
CA SER A 34 -5.19 4.85 5.23
C SER A 34 -6.09 5.82 6.00
N ILE A 35 -7.40 5.83 5.70
CA ILE A 35 -8.39 6.63 6.46
C ILE A 35 -8.49 6.13 7.91
N VAL A 36 -8.48 4.80 8.12
CA VAL A 36 -8.48 4.23 9.48
C VAL A 36 -7.23 4.67 10.26
N HIS A 37 -6.06 4.62 9.63
CA HIS A 37 -4.81 5.06 10.28
C HIS A 37 -4.83 6.54 10.62
N LEU A 38 -5.42 7.38 9.75
CA LEU A 38 -5.50 8.83 9.93
C LEU A 38 -6.49 9.23 11.02
N ALA A 39 -7.71 8.67 10.99
CA ALA A 39 -8.84 9.17 11.78
C ALA A 39 -9.21 8.28 12.97
N TYR A 40 -8.79 7.01 12.97
CA TYR A 40 -9.11 6.01 13.98
C TYR A 40 -7.84 5.27 14.43
N GLN A 41 -6.82 6.04 14.81
CA GLN A 41 -5.47 5.53 15.09
C GLN A 41 -5.43 4.49 16.20
N GLU A 42 -6.18 4.67 17.29
CA GLU A 42 -6.27 3.69 18.38
C GLU A 42 -6.84 2.35 17.87
N TYR A 43 -7.96 2.42 17.17
CA TYR A 43 -8.60 1.24 16.58
C TYR A 43 -7.68 0.57 15.55
N GLY A 44 -7.06 1.36 14.67
CA GLY A 44 -6.15 0.86 13.64
C GLY A 44 -4.91 0.17 14.24
N LEU A 45 -4.35 0.74 15.30
CA LEU A 45 -3.15 0.23 15.95
C LEU A 45 -3.43 -1.02 16.80
N HIS A 46 -4.48 -0.99 17.65
CA HIS A 46 -4.71 -2.04 18.62
C HIS A 46 -5.66 -3.14 18.14
N GLN A 47 -6.68 -2.81 17.33
CA GLN A 47 -7.69 -3.78 16.90
C GLN A 47 -7.40 -4.37 15.50
N ILE A 48 -6.68 -3.64 14.62
CA ILE A 48 -6.32 -4.15 13.30
C ILE A 48 -4.87 -4.64 13.28
N ALA A 49 -3.94 -3.83 13.75
CA ALA A 49 -2.52 -4.19 13.73
C ALA A 49 -2.10 -5.02 14.95
N ASN A 50 -2.98 -5.20 15.95
CA ASN A 50 -2.76 -6.00 17.17
C ASN A 50 -1.55 -5.59 18.00
N PHE A 51 -1.14 -4.32 17.94
CA PHE A 51 -0.08 -3.80 18.80
C PHE A 51 -0.56 -3.62 20.25
N ASN A 52 0.31 -3.98 21.20
CA ASN A 52 0.07 -3.82 22.61
C ASN A 52 0.10 -2.35 23.03
N LEU A 53 -0.60 -2.02 24.13
CA LEU A 53 -0.42 -0.75 24.82
C LEU A 53 0.95 -0.73 25.49
N ILE A 54 1.71 0.33 25.28
CA ILE A 54 3.00 0.54 25.91
C ILE A 54 2.81 1.53 27.05
N SER A 55 3.22 1.13 28.25
CA SER A 55 3.15 1.98 29.44
C SER A 55 4.49 2.65 29.69
N GLY A 56 4.46 3.88 30.20
CA GLY A 56 5.66 4.63 30.55
C GLY A 56 5.31 5.91 31.32
N ASP A 57 6.33 6.56 31.83
CA ASP A 57 6.21 7.88 32.48
C ASP A 57 7.25 8.83 31.85
N PRO A 58 6.83 9.79 31.01
CA PRO A 58 5.45 10.05 30.56
C PRO A 58 4.88 8.94 29.64
N ASP A 59 3.53 8.86 29.56
CA ASP A 59 2.83 7.92 28.65
C ASP A 59 3.27 8.13 27.18
N PRO A 60 3.83 7.10 26.51
CA PRO A 60 4.29 7.23 25.13
C PRO A 60 3.16 7.14 24.08
N MET A 61 1.97 6.65 24.46
CA MET A 61 0.90 6.35 23.49
C MET A 61 0.44 7.55 22.68
N PRO A 62 0.27 8.78 23.23
CA PRO A 62 -0.12 9.94 22.44
C PRO A 62 0.85 10.26 21.30
N VAL A 63 2.15 10.05 21.51
CA VAL A 63 3.18 10.26 20.48
C VAL A 63 3.11 9.17 19.42
N ILE A 64 2.89 7.92 19.82
CA ILE A 64 2.72 6.78 18.90
C ILE A 64 1.50 7.01 18.00
N TYR A 65 0.35 7.41 18.58
CA TYR A 65 -0.86 7.72 17.82
C TYR A 65 -0.65 8.88 16.84
N LEU A 66 0.07 9.91 17.26
CA LEU A 66 0.41 11.02 16.37
C LEU A 66 1.19 10.54 15.14
N PHE A 67 2.27 9.76 15.33
CA PHE A 67 3.05 9.24 14.21
C PHE A 67 2.25 8.28 13.33
N PHE A 68 1.40 7.44 13.93
CA PHE A 68 0.53 6.55 13.19
C PHE A 68 -0.48 7.31 12.33
N SER A 69 -1.05 8.40 12.88
CA SER A 69 -1.94 9.31 12.14
C SER A 69 -1.22 10.06 11.02
N LEU A 70 -0.03 10.60 11.27
CA LEU A 70 0.79 11.26 10.23
C LEU A 70 1.16 10.32 9.09
N TRP A 71 1.48 9.07 9.42
CA TRP A 71 1.67 8.04 8.42
C TRP A 71 0.40 7.76 7.61
N GLY A 72 -0.75 7.67 8.30
CA GLY A 72 -2.07 7.56 7.67
C GLY A 72 -2.35 8.71 6.71
N LEU A 73 -2.04 9.96 7.11
CA LEU A 73 -2.18 11.15 6.27
C LEU A 73 -1.34 11.06 4.99
N ALA A 74 -0.06 10.70 5.11
CA ALA A 74 0.82 10.55 3.95
C ALA A 74 0.28 9.48 2.97
N GLN A 75 -0.24 8.37 3.49
CA GLN A 75 -0.86 7.33 2.67
C GLN A 75 -2.16 7.79 2.01
N VAL A 76 -3.02 8.56 2.69
CA VAL A 76 -4.25 9.13 2.09
C VAL A 76 -3.87 10.04 0.92
N ILE A 77 -2.89 10.93 1.10
CA ILE A 77 -2.42 11.81 0.02
C ILE A 77 -1.90 10.99 -1.18
N PHE A 78 -1.13 9.93 -0.93
CA PHE A 78 -0.66 9.04 -1.99
C PHE A 78 -1.81 8.31 -2.69
N CYS A 79 -2.81 7.82 -1.95
CA CYS A 79 -4.00 7.20 -2.52
C CYS A 79 -4.80 8.19 -3.38
N LEU A 80 -4.97 9.45 -2.93
CA LEU A 80 -5.63 10.49 -3.72
C LEU A 80 -4.89 10.75 -5.04
N PHE A 81 -3.56 10.80 -5.01
CA PHE A 81 -2.76 10.89 -6.23
C PHE A 81 -3.00 9.68 -7.14
N CYS A 82 -3.05 8.46 -6.61
CA CYS A 82 -3.36 7.26 -7.39
C CYS A 82 -4.77 7.30 -8.00
N TRP A 83 -5.77 7.86 -7.29
CA TRP A 83 -7.10 8.06 -7.85
C TRP A 83 -7.09 9.06 -9.02
N VAL A 84 -6.32 10.15 -8.93
CA VAL A 84 -6.11 11.06 -10.06
C VAL A 84 -5.52 10.33 -11.26
N VAL A 85 -4.55 9.43 -11.03
CA VAL A 85 -3.97 8.58 -12.09
C VAL A 85 -5.02 7.68 -12.72
N VAL A 86 -5.87 7.02 -11.92
CA VAL A 86 -6.96 6.16 -12.44
C VAL A 86 -7.95 6.94 -13.32
N PHE A 87 -8.28 8.18 -12.96
CA PHE A 87 -9.26 8.96 -13.70
C PHE A 87 -8.68 9.71 -14.90
N ARG A 88 -7.43 10.19 -14.82
CA ARG A 88 -6.87 11.13 -15.81
C ARG A 88 -5.61 10.66 -16.52
N TYR A 89 -4.84 9.73 -15.92
CA TYR A 89 -3.50 9.38 -16.38
C TYR A 89 -3.29 7.86 -16.37
N LYS A 90 -4.22 7.10 -16.95
CA LYS A 90 -4.26 5.63 -16.89
C LYS A 90 -2.98 4.93 -17.36
N GLU A 91 -2.21 5.56 -18.22
CA GLU A 91 -0.91 5.04 -18.66
C GLU A 91 0.11 4.95 -17.51
N LEU A 92 -0.06 5.71 -16.42
CA LEU A 92 0.82 5.67 -15.25
C LEU A 92 0.48 4.58 -14.23
N ILE A 93 -0.56 3.78 -14.45
CA ILE A 93 -0.97 2.71 -13.51
C ILE A 93 0.17 1.72 -13.28
N SER A 94 0.96 1.37 -14.31
CA SER A 94 2.12 0.49 -14.15
C SER A 94 3.19 1.10 -13.23
N LEU A 95 3.38 2.41 -13.27
CA LEU A 95 4.26 3.13 -12.35
C LEU A 95 3.72 3.09 -10.90
N MET A 96 2.40 3.26 -10.72
CA MET A 96 1.78 3.17 -9.39
C MET A 96 1.95 1.77 -8.79
N TYR A 97 1.85 0.72 -9.59
CA TYR A 97 2.18 -0.64 -9.14
C TYR A 97 3.62 -0.75 -8.62
N ILE A 98 4.59 -0.17 -9.34
CA ILE A 98 6.01 -0.18 -8.92
C ILE A 98 6.18 0.53 -7.57
N LEU A 99 5.51 1.66 -7.35
CA LEU A 99 5.60 2.39 -6.08
C LEU A 99 5.00 1.58 -4.92
N PHE A 100 3.85 0.93 -5.11
CA PHE A 100 3.30 0.03 -4.10
C PHE A 100 4.19 -1.20 -3.87
N ILE A 101 4.72 -1.83 -4.92
CA ILE A 101 5.66 -2.96 -4.80
C ILE A 101 6.89 -2.53 -4.00
N SER A 102 7.43 -1.34 -4.23
CA SER A 102 8.57 -0.81 -3.47
C SER A 102 8.24 -0.64 -1.98
N GLU A 103 7.08 -0.06 -1.66
CA GLU A 103 6.61 0.07 -0.27
C GLU A 103 6.49 -1.30 0.41
N TRP A 104 5.80 -2.26 -0.24
CA TRP A 104 5.59 -3.59 0.34
C TRP A 104 6.87 -4.42 0.41
N THR A 105 7.82 -4.22 -0.51
CA THR A 105 9.14 -4.85 -0.46
C THR A 105 9.94 -4.36 0.74
N ILE A 106 9.92 -3.06 1.01
CA ILE A 106 10.60 -2.49 2.19
C ILE A 106 10.00 -3.06 3.47
N ARG A 107 8.67 -3.15 3.58
CA ARG A 107 8.00 -3.76 4.73
C ARG A 107 8.39 -5.21 4.95
N LEU A 108 8.43 -6.01 3.85
CA LEU A 108 8.66 -7.45 3.94
C LEU A 108 10.13 -7.80 4.17
N ILE A 109 11.05 -7.04 3.61
CA ILE A 109 12.48 -7.38 3.60
C ILE A 109 13.29 -6.49 4.53
N ILE A 110 13.11 -5.17 4.44
CA ILE A 110 14.00 -4.24 5.16
C ILE A 110 13.65 -4.17 6.64
N TYR A 111 12.37 -4.02 7.00
CA TYR A 111 11.96 -3.90 8.39
C TYR A 111 12.31 -5.14 9.24
N PRO A 112 12.09 -6.39 8.80
CA PRO A 112 12.52 -7.56 9.55
C PRO A 112 14.04 -7.72 9.73
N LEU A 113 14.84 -7.07 8.88
CA LEU A 113 16.31 -7.05 8.98
C LEU A 113 16.84 -5.92 9.88
N THR A 114 15.96 -5.10 10.42
CA THR A 114 16.29 -3.96 11.29
C THR A 114 15.49 -4.09 12.60
N ASP A 115 15.86 -3.28 13.60
CA ASP A 115 15.12 -3.19 14.88
C ASP A 115 13.69 -2.63 14.73
N LEU A 116 13.25 -2.37 13.49
CA LEU A 116 11.89 -1.92 13.16
C LEU A 116 10.92 -3.09 12.89
N GLY A 117 11.37 -4.33 12.92
CA GLY A 117 10.57 -5.53 12.69
C GLY A 117 9.72 -5.97 13.89
N LEU A 118 9.04 -5.04 14.57
CA LEU A 118 8.32 -5.30 15.84
C LEU A 118 6.97 -6.02 15.67
N ALA A 119 6.46 -6.17 14.43
CA ALA A 119 5.13 -6.72 14.18
C ALA A 119 4.95 -8.18 14.63
N ASN A 120 6.04 -8.93 14.76
CA ASN A 120 6.04 -10.33 15.20
C ASN A 120 6.70 -10.52 16.59
N ASP A 121 6.97 -9.43 17.30
CA ASP A 121 7.53 -9.47 18.66
C ASP A 121 6.38 -9.52 19.66
N GLU A 122 6.32 -10.58 20.47
CA GLU A 122 5.28 -10.80 21.50
C GLU A 122 5.24 -9.68 22.55
N LEU A 123 6.32 -8.94 22.74
CA LEU A 123 6.35 -7.78 23.63
C LEU A 123 5.51 -6.62 23.08
N TYR A 124 5.44 -6.48 21.75
CA TYR A 124 4.80 -5.34 21.07
C TYR A 124 3.51 -5.70 20.36
N SER A 125 3.24 -6.99 20.06
CA SER A 125 2.04 -7.41 19.35
C SER A 125 1.38 -8.64 19.96
N ASN A 126 0.05 -8.67 19.94
CA ASN A 126 -0.79 -9.77 20.39
C ASN A 126 -1.31 -10.60 19.20
N GLY A 127 -0.42 -11.30 18.51
CA GLY A 127 -0.80 -12.21 17.42
C GLY A 127 -0.62 -11.62 16.03
N MET A 128 -1.49 -12.01 15.09
CA MET A 128 -1.35 -11.68 13.67
C MET A 128 -1.46 -10.18 13.41
N THR A 129 -0.45 -9.62 12.77
CA THR A 129 -0.47 -8.25 12.25
C THR A 129 -0.75 -8.30 10.74
N PRO A 130 -1.99 -8.04 10.27
CA PRO A 130 -2.36 -8.27 8.85
C PRO A 130 -1.43 -7.58 7.84
N GLY A 131 -0.91 -6.39 8.19
CA GLY A 131 0.02 -5.65 7.34
C GLY A 131 1.41 -6.30 7.18
N ALA A 132 1.81 -7.18 8.11
CA ALA A 132 3.05 -7.94 8.05
C ALA A 132 2.80 -9.35 7.49
N ASP A 133 1.84 -10.07 8.05
CA ASP A 133 1.59 -11.49 7.71
C ASP A 133 1.09 -11.68 6.28
N PHE A 134 0.26 -10.75 5.77
CA PHE A 134 -0.20 -10.80 4.39
C PHE A 134 0.76 -10.14 3.38
N ALA A 135 1.83 -9.48 3.83
CA ALA A 135 2.77 -8.80 2.95
C ALA A 135 3.35 -9.67 1.81
N PRO A 136 3.76 -10.94 2.03
CA PRO A 136 4.25 -11.79 0.95
C PRO A 136 3.20 -12.03 -0.14
N PHE A 137 1.96 -12.30 0.25
CA PHE A 137 0.86 -12.57 -0.69
C PHE A 137 0.47 -11.33 -1.48
N VAL A 138 0.42 -10.16 -0.81
CA VAL A 138 0.16 -8.88 -1.45
C VAL A 138 1.26 -8.55 -2.45
N LEU A 139 2.53 -8.75 -2.09
CA LEU A 139 3.66 -8.49 -2.98
C LEU A 139 3.61 -9.38 -4.22
N ILE A 140 3.36 -10.68 -4.07
CA ILE A 140 3.21 -11.61 -5.20
C ILE A 140 2.05 -11.17 -6.12
N ALA A 141 0.89 -10.82 -5.53
CA ALA A 141 -0.26 -10.36 -6.29
C ALA A 141 0.03 -9.07 -7.07
N LEU A 142 0.68 -8.08 -6.44
CA LEU A 142 1.05 -6.82 -7.09
C LEU A 142 2.05 -7.03 -8.23
N ILE A 143 3.04 -7.92 -8.05
CA ILE A 143 4.00 -8.27 -9.12
C ILE A 143 3.25 -8.93 -10.29
N GLY A 144 2.36 -9.89 -10.02
CA GLY A 144 1.55 -10.53 -11.06
C GLY A 144 0.68 -9.53 -11.83
N LEU A 145 0.03 -8.61 -11.11
CA LEU A 145 -0.77 -7.53 -11.72
C LEU A 145 0.09 -6.54 -12.50
N LEU A 146 1.29 -6.19 -12.03
CA LEU A 146 2.24 -5.38 -12.79
C LEU A 146 2.61 -6.04 -14.10
N LEU A 147 2.94 -7.33 -14.10
CA LEU A 147 3.28 -8.07 -15.32
C LEU A 147 2.12 -8.06 -16.34
N LEU A 148 0.88 -8.20 -15.87
CA LEU A 148 -0.32 -8.05 -16.69
C LEU A 148 -0.53 -6.60 -17.17
N SER A 149 -0.17 -5.62 -16.36
CA SER A 149 -0.27 -4.20 -16.71
C SER A 149 0.68 -3.78 -17.83
N ILE A 150 1.87 -4.41 -17.90
CA ILE A 150 2.85 -4.13 -18.95
C ILE A 150 2.56 -4.93 -20.24
N LYS A 151 1.81 -6.03 -20.13
CA LYS A 151 1.45 -6.87 -21.28
C LYS A 151 0.37 -6.19 -22.11
N GLU A 152 0.57 -6.09 -23.44
CA GLU A 152 -0.45 -5.53 -24.33
C GLU A 152 -1.73 -6.36 -24.32
N SER A 153 -2.87 -5.68 -24.18
CA SER A 153 -4.17 -6.33 -24.41
C SER A 153 -4.33 -6.61 -25.90
N LYS A 154 -4.60 -7.87 -26.26
CA LYS A 154 -4.88 -8.27 -27.66
C LYS A 154 -6.10 -7.55 -28.25
N SER A 155 -6.98 -7.00 -27.41
CA SER A 155 -8.20 -6.29 -27.79
C SER A 155 -7.95 -4.95 -28.52
N LEU A 156 -6.74 -4.41 -28.50
CA LEU A 156 -6.41 -3.15 -29.18
C LEU A 156 -5.78 -3.37 -30.57
N ARG A 157 -5.69 -4.64 -31.03
CA ARG A 157 -5.13 -5.01 -32.34
C ARG A 157 -6.18 -5.34 -33.42
N SER A 158 -7.48 -5.21 -33.12
CA SER A 158 -8.59 -5.40 -34.06
C SER A 158 -9.15 -4.08 -34.58
#